data_4e4efb1416191a50993c6672429abace
#
_entry.id   4e4efb1416191a50993c6672429abace
#
_cell.length_a   1.000
_cell.length_b   1.000
_cell.length_c   1.000
_cell.angle_alpha   90.00
_cell.angle_beta   90.00
_cell.angle_gamma   90.00
#
_symmetry.space_group_name_H-M   'P 1'
#
loop_
_entity.id
_entity.type
_entity.pdbx_description
1 polymer ?
#
loop_
_entity_poly.entity_id
_entity_poly.type
_entity_poly.pdbx_seq_one_letter_code
_entity_poly.pdbx_strand_id
1 'polypeptide(L)'
;MMTKRSAEHARHAPFLPLFGAHREPGQGPEPPEIRVGREHRGLRNRWMVNSLSAVLALGLLVVIFFTASFSSYFYSSVRTNLENRAKIACVVFSNYATDETTYLAMARHYLADFDDRDRLELQFINSRGQIVQSSSGLTSGASPATEDVHRAIETQNVSSWTGKSPETQERIMAASSPIVSNGQVRGVMRVVTSLTLIDRQIVLMVTVVTLIAAVVITLVYLVNMYFIRSVIAPIARITDIAKSIAEGSYGIQMEKQYDDEVGDLIDAINNMSSKINQTEKMKSEFISSVSHELRTPLTAINGWSETLLTGEISDEESVHKGLSIIASEGQRLSKMVEELLEFSRIEDGRFTLNIEDIDIQAEFEDAIFTYRQFYRKKNIRLEYTDTAGDLSPIPGDPERLRQVFSNVLDNAAKHGGENQLIQASLGVENGRVVIRIRDHGPGVSEKDLPHVKEMFYKATSKVRGSGIGLSVCDEIVTRHGGTLDIGNAPGGGCVVTISLPMSQPALR
;
A
#
# COMPACT_ATOMS: atom_id res chain seq x y z
N MET A 1 27.85 -68.32 21.38
CA MET A 1 26.80 -67.90 22.28
C MET A 1 25.93 -66.91 21.50
N MET A 2 24.84 -67.43 20.96
CA MET A 2 23.43 -67.14 21.37
C MET A 2 23.07 -65.71 21.02
N THR A 3 22.08 -65.29 20.24
CA THR A 3 20.84 -65.87 19.67
C THR A 3 20.23 -64.80 18.81
N LYS A 4 19.81 -65.07 17.59
CA LYS A 4 18.44 -65.23 17.08
C LYS A 4 17.40 -64.20 17.58
N ARG A 5 16.81 -63.41 16.65
CA ARG A 5 15.37 -63.28 16.28
C ARG A 5 15.21 -62.05 15.43
N SER A 6 14.75 -62.09 14.33
CA SER A 6 13.46 -62.45 13.65
C SER A 6 12.84 -61.19 13.11
N ALA A 7 12.79 -61.09 11.86
CA ALA A 7 11.74 -60.89 10.85
C ALA A 7 10.37 -60.41 11.37
N GLU A 8 9.67 -59.73 10.47
CA GLU A 8 8.27 -59.29 10.45
C GLU A 8 7.97 -57.92 11.00
N HIS A 9 7.80 -56.98 10.07
CA HIS A 9 6.50 -56.35 9.85
C HIS A 9 6.51 -55.46 8.61
N ALA A 10 6.23 -56.09 7.46
CA ALA A 10 5.61 -55.38 6.34
C ALA A 10 4.16 -55.15 6.69
N ARG A 11 3.75 -53.88 6.89
CA ARG A 11 2.34 -53.50 6.96
C ARG A 11 2.09 -52.28 6.08
N HIS A 12 1.43 -52.57 4.97
CA HIS A 12 0.36 -51.82 4.33
C HIS A 12 0.37 -50.30 4.48
N ALA A 13 0.76 -49.63 3.42
CA ALA A 13 0.30 -48.30 3.09
C ALA A 13 -1.20 -48.38 2.72
N PRO A 14 -2.07 -47.52 3.25
CA PRO A 14 -3.43 -47.44 2.79
C PRO A 14 -3.54 -46.71 1.47
N PHE A 15 -4.12 -47.37 0.48
CA PHE A 15 -4.66 -46.77 -0.73
C PHE A 15 -5.61 -45.64 -0.38
N LEU A 16 -5.34 -44.44 -0.81
CA LEU A 16 -6.29 -43.33 -0.86
C LEU A 16 -7.29 -43.60 -1.98
N PRO A 17 -8.59 -43.55 -1.74
CA PRO A 17 -9.59 -43.68 -2.79
C PRO A 17 -9.66 -42.38 -3.61
N LEU A 18 -9.25 -42.48 -4.84
CA LEU A 18 -9.57 -41.56 -5.93
C LEU A 18 -11.02 -41.82 -6.38
N PHE A 19 -12.00 -41.29 -5.68
CA PHE A 19 -13.31 -40.99 -6.33
C PHE A 19 -14.10 -39.98 -5.52
N GLY A 20 -14.51 -38.94 -6.22
CA GLY A 20 -15.16 -37.76 -5.73
C GLY A 20 -16.54 -38.03 -5.11
N ALA A 21 -16.82 -37.31 -4.06
CA ALA A 21 -18.17 -37.03 -3.63
C ALA A 21 -18.86 -36.10 -4.63
N HIS A 22 -20.01 -36.57 -5.16
CA HIS A 22 -20.93 -35.74 -5.93
C HIS A 22 -21.34 -34.51 -5.10
N ARG A 23 -20.92 -33.30 -5.54
CA ARG A 23 -21.52 -32.04 -5.08
C ARG A 23 -22.77 -31.78 -5.89
N GLU A 24 -23.87 -31.52 -5.22
CA GLU A 24 -25.11 -31.06 -5.81
C GLU A 24 -24.90 -29.73 -6.56
N PRO A 25 -25.55 -29.51 -7.71
CA PRO A 25 -25.44 -28.26 -8.45
C PRO A 25 -26.32 -27.19 -7.80
N GLY A 26 -25.73 -26.24 -7.09
CA GLY A 26 -26.54 -25.13 -6.55
C GLY A 26 -25.87 -24.15 -5.61
N GLN A 27 -24.67 -24.41 -5.12
CA GLN A 27 -23.99 -23.45 -4.26
C GLN A 27 -22.65 -23.07 -4.90
N GLY A 28 -22.60 -21.85 -5.45
CA GLY A 28 -21.35 -21.21 -5.80
C GLY A 28 -20.46 -21.11 -4.54
N PRO A 29 -19.13 -21.05 -4.69
CA PRO A 29 -18.24 -20.91 -3.53
C PRO A 29 -18.63 -19.62 -2.79
N GLU A 30 -19.00 -19.77 -1.51
CA GLU A 30 -19.12 -18.63 -0.62
C GLU A 30 -17.83 -17.80 -0.72
N PRO A 31 -17.93 -16.46 -0.82
CA PRO A 31 -16.74 -15.64 -0.82
C PRO A 31 -15.92 -15.96 0.43
N PRO A 32 -14.61 -16.16 0.31
CA PRO A 32 -13.77 -16.50 1.46
C PRO A 32 -13.98 -15.43 2.52
N GLU A 33 -14.46 -15.83 3.71
CA GLU A 33 -14.44 -14.96 4.88
C GLU A 33 -13.02 -14.45 5.03
N ILE A 34 -12.85 -13.15 4.83
CA ILE A 34 -11.59 -12.47 5.08
C ILE A 34 -11.35 -12.65 6.58
N ARG A 35 -10.60 -13.66 6.97
CA ARG A 35 -10.03 -13.72 8.31
C ARG A 35 -9.18 -12.47 8.46
N VAL A 36 -9.76 -11.45 9.08
CA VAL A 36 -9.06 -10.24 9.52
C VAL A 36 -7.92 -10.71 10.42
N GLY A 37 -6.81 -11.07 9.77
CA GLY A 37 -5.66 -11.66 10.40
C GLY A 37 -4.95 -10.65 11.26
N ARG A 38 -4.53 -11.10 12.42
CA ARG A 38 -3.62 -10.53 13.41
C ARG A 38 -3.38 -9.04 13.24
N GLU A 39 -4.04 -8.25 14.09
CA GLU A 39 -3.72 -6.84 14.23
C GLU A 39 -2.20 -6.64 14.14
N HIS A 40 -1.74 -5.92 13.14
CA HIS A 40 -0.37 -5.43 13.06
C HIS A 40 -0.13 -4.44 14.22
N ARG A 41 -0.07 -4.96 15.45
CA ARG A 41 0.18 -4.18 16.68
C ARG A 41 1.52 -3.44 16.62
N GLY A 42 2.44 -3.85 15.73
CA GLY A 42 3.79 -3.32 15.66
C GLY A 42 3.87 -1.86 15.21
N LEU A 43 3.36 -1.52 14.03
CA LEU A 43 3.59 -0.20 13.42
C LEU A 43 2.74 0.89 14.10
N ARG A 44 1.47 0.61 14.32
CA ARG A 44 0.53 1.51 15.02
C ARG A 44 0.99 1.86 16.43
N ASN A 45 1.35 0.83 17.23
CA ASN A 45 1.84 1.06 18.59
C ASN A 45 3.20 1.75 18.63
N ARG A 46 4.12 1.37 17.76
CA ARG A 46 5.44 2.03 17.69
C ARG A 46 5.32 3.49 17.32
N TRP A 47 4.49 3.83 16.33
CA TRP A 47 4.24 5.21 15.91
C TRP A 47 3.61 6.01 17.05
N MET A 48 2.52 5.49 17.65
CA MET A 48 1.80 6.18 18.71
C MET A 48 2.66 6.39 19.98
N VAL A 49 3.43 5.37 20.38
CA VAL A 49 4.33 5.49 21.54
C VAL A 49 5.45 6.50 21.26
N ASN A 50 6.10 6.45 20.10
CA ASN A 50 7.20 7.37 19.79
C ASN A 50 6.73 8.83 19.68
N SER A 51 5.64 9.11 18.98
CA SER A 51 5.15 10.48 18.79
C SER A 51 4.57 11.06 20.08
N LEU A 52 3.76 10.27 20.81
CA LEU A 52 3.11 10.75 22.03
C LEU A 52 4.10 10.91 23.20
N SER A 53 5.05 9.98 23.35
CA SER A 53 6.05 10.06 24.42
C SER A 53 6.95 11.29 24.28
N ALA A 54 7.36 11.64 23.07
CA ALA A 54 8.16 12.82 22.81
C ALA A 54 7.41 14.12 23.15
N VAL A 55 6.13 14.20 22.77
CA VAL A 55 5.30 15.38 23.07
C VAL A 55 4.98 15.49 24.54
N LEU A 56 4.71 14.36 25.21
CA LEU A 56 4.51 14.35 26.68
C LEU A 56 5.76 14.78 27.43
N ALA A 57 6.93 14.27 27.04
CA ALA A 57 8.21 14.65 27.65
C ALA A 57 8.49 16.14 27.46
N LEU A 58 8.28 16.67 26.26
CA LEU A 58 8.46 18.08 25.95
C LEU A 58 7.47 18.96 26.74
N GLY A 59 6.20 18.58 26.78
CA GLY A 59 5.17 19.29 27.53
C GLY A 59 5.48 19.35 29.02
N LEU A 60 5.91 18.23 29.61
CA LEU A 60 6.36 18.18 31.02
C LEU A 60 7.57 19.10 31.26
N LEU A 61 8.56 19.07 30.38
CA LEU A 61 9.75 19.91 30.47
C LEU A 61 9.39 21.38 30.40
N VAL A 62 8.51 21.77 29.51
CA VAL A 62 8.00 23.15 29.37
C VAL A 62 7.30 23.60 30.66
N VAL A 63 6.40 22.80 31.23
CA VAL A 63 5.70 23.14 32.47
C VAL A 63 6.70 23.30 33.63
N ILE A 64 7.65 22.38 33.78
CA ILE A 64 8.70 22.47 34.84
C ILE A 64 9.53 23.73 34.64
N PHE A 65 10.02 23.98 33.41
CA PHE A 65 10.86 25.14 33.12
C PHE A 65 10.12 26.47 33.43
N PHE A 66 8.88 26.62 32.97
CA PHE A 66 8.08 27.81 33.25
C PHE A 66 7.80 27.97 34.72
N THR A 67 7.44 26.90 35.44
CA THR A 67 7.18 26.95 36.88
C THR A 67 8.43 27.42 37.62
N ALA A 68 9.59 26.85 37.33
CA ALA A 68 10.85 27.24 37.94
C ALA A 68 11.24 28.69 37.61
N SER A 69 11.13 29.07 36.34
CA SER A 69 11.47 30.43 35.86
C SER A 69 10.57 31.49 36.47
N PHE A 70 9.24 31.28 36.43
CA PHE A 70 8.30 32.23 37.02
C PHE A 70 8.47 32.35 38.52
N SER A 71 8.56 31.23 39.24
CA SER A 71 8.82 31.27 40.69
C SER A 71 10.10 32.03 41.02
N SER A 72 11.20 31.72 40.35
CA SER A 72 12.47 32.40 40.54
C SER A 72 12.39 33.89 40.26
N TYR A 73 11.73 34.28 39.15
CA TYR A 73 11.57 35.66 38.76
C TYR A 73 10.74 36.46 39.79
N PHE A 74 9.56 35.97 40.18
CA PHE A 74 8.71 36.67 41.11
C PHE A 74 9.30 36.79 42.50
N TYR A 75 9.86 35.70 43.06
CA TYR A 75 10.47 35.77 44.37
C TYR A 75 11.76 36.62 44.38
N SER A 76 12.59 36.58 43.36
CA SER A 76 13.75 37.46 43.25
C SER A 76 13.35 38.93 43.12
N SER A 77 12.33 39.22 42.33
CA SER A 77 11.80 40.59 42.17
C SER A 77 11.31 41.17 43.50
N VAL A 78 10.51 40.38 44.24
CA VAL A 78 10.05 40.78 45.56
C VAL A 78 11.18 41.00 46.55
N ARG A 79 12.14 40.04 46.60
CA ARG A 79 13.33 40.17 47.45
C ARG A 79 14.08 41.46 47.19
N THR A 80 14.42 41.72 45.92
CA THR A 80 15.19 42.91 45.54
C THR A 80 14.41 44.19 45.87
N ASN A 81 13.09 44.19 45.68
CA ASN A 81 12.28 45.35 46.06
C ASN A 81 12.25 45.61 47.55
N LEU A 82 12.09 44.55 48.38
CA LEU A 82 12.09 44.68 49.84
C LEU A 82 13.46 45.12 50.36
N GLU A 83 14.53 44.51 49.85
CA GLU A 83 15.91 44.86 50.22
C GLU A 83 16.24 46.34 49.89
N ASN A 84 15.84 46.79 48.71
CA ASN A 84 16.04 48.18 48.29
C ASN A 84 15.23 49.16 49.16
N ARG A 85 13.97 48.84 49.42
CA ARG A 85 13.13 49.67 50.30
C ARG A 85 13.69 49.77 51.73
N ALA A 86 14.09 48.65 52.31
CA ALA A 86 14.74 48.62 53.61
C ALA A 86 16.05 49.44 53.61
N LYS A 87 16.88 49.28 52.58
CA LYS A 87 18.15 49.99 52.45
C LYS A 87 17.98 51.50 52.30
N ILE A 88 17.07 51.95 51.39
CA ILE A 88 16.83 53.39 51.17
C ILE A 88 16.34 54.06 52.43
N ALA A 89 15.39 53.45 53.11
CA ALA A 89 14.87 54.00 54.35
C ALA A 89 15.98 54.07 55.45
N CYS A 90 16.80 53.01 55.57
CA CYS A 90 17.92 53.01 56.56
C CYS A 90 18.94 54.09 56.30
N VAL A 91 19.23 54.44 55.04
CA VAL A 91 20.17 55.56 54.74
C VAL A 91 19.65 56.88 55.30
N VAL A 92 18.34 57.13 55.15
CA VAL A 92 17.71 58.35 55.75
C VAL A 92 17.80 58.33 57.26
N PHE A 93 17.52 57.19 57.93
CA PHE A 93 17.57 57.02 59.35
C PHE A 93 18.97 57.11 59.90
N SER A 94 19.99 56.57 59.21
CA SER A 94 21.42 56.61 59.66
C SER A 94 21.96 58.01 59.81
N ASN A 95 21.47 58.97 59.02
CA ASN A 95 21.91 60.37 59.07
C ASN A 95 21.32 61.14 60.26
N TYR A 96 20.18 60.75 60.82
CA TYR A 96 19.45 61.48 61.81
C TYR A 96 19.31 60.73 63.15
N ALA A 97 19.55 59.43 63.25
CA ALA A 97 19.45 58.65 64.48
C ALA A 97 20.66 58.72 65.29
N THR A 98 20.92 59.83 65.93
CA THR A 98 22.11 60.06 66.77
C THR A 98 21.98 59.42 68.15
N ASP A 99 20.78 59.34 68.69
CA ASP A 99 20.46 58.72 69.98
C ASP A 99 19.19 57.90 69.95
N GLU A 100 18.88 57.09 70.95
CA GLU A 100 17.75 56.17 71.00
C GLU A 100 16.39 56.89 71.01
N THR A 101 16.32 58.06 71.64
CA THR A 101 15.13 58.85 71.75
C THR A 101 14.78 59.48 70.42
N THR A 102 15.72 60.00 69.66
CA THR A 102 15.52 60.56 68.32
C THR A 102 15.17 59.46 67.34
N TYR A 103 15.78 58.28 67.43
CA TYR A 103 15.45 57.09 66.64
C TYR A 103 13.99 56.69 66.81
N LEU A 104 13.51 56.60 68.07
CA LEU A 104 12.10 56.25 68.36
C LEU A 104 11.10 57.28 67.88
N ALA A 105 11.40 58.57 68.01
CA ALA A 105 10.53 59.65 67.50
C ALA A 105 10.41 59.61 65.94
N MET A 106 11.56 59.46 65.28
CA MET A 106 11.61 59.33 63.85
C MET A 106 10.86 58.07 63.34
N ALA A 107 11.04 56.95 64.01
CA ALA A 107 10.36 55.72 63.70
C ALA A 107 8.83 55.88 63.76
N ARG A 108 8.34 56.59 64.81
CA ARG A 108 6.88 56.90 64.94
C ARG A 108 6.36 57.76 63.79
N HIS A 109 7.08 58.83 63.44
CA HIS A 109 6.69 59.74 62.33
C HIS A 109 6.67 59.03 61.01
N TYR A 110 7.72 58.23 60.69
CA TYR A 110 7.83 57.47 59.45
C TYR A 110 6.71 56.41 59.33
N LEU A 111 6.37 55.75 60.43
CA LEU A 111 5.26 54.81 60.48
C LEU A 111 3.90 55.48 60.32
N ALA A 112 3.73 56.74 60.80
CA ALA A 112 2.50 57.50 60.67
C ALA A 112 2.23 57.87 59.19
N ASP A 113 3.29 58.23 58.45
CA ASP A 113 3.23 58.64 57.04
C ASP A 113 3.39 57.47 56.03
N PHE A 114 3.44 56.22 56.51
CA PHE A 114 3.61 55.06 55.67
C PHE A 114 2.33 54.65 54.99
N ASP A 115 2.21 54.85 53.65
CA ASP A 115 1.00 54.62 52.85
C ASP A 115 0.79 53.14 52.46
N ASP A 116 1.87 52.32 52.33
CA ASP A 116 1.77 50.96 51.82
C ASP A 116 1.41 49.92 52.89
N ARG A 117 0.68 50.28 53.98
CA ARG A 117 0.36 49.39 55.13
C ARG A 117 -0.41 48.15 54.76
N ASP A 118 -1.19 48.22 53.68
CA ASP A 118 -2.01 47.08 53.21
C ASP A 118 -1.15 45.95 52.56
N ARG A 119 0.07 46.28 52.15
CA ARG A 119 0.93 45.37 51.40
C ARG A 119 2.23 45.04 52.12
N LEU A 120 2.71 45.94 52.92
CA LEU A 120 3.98 45.85 53.59
C LEU A 120 3.84 46.15 55.09
N GLU A 121 4.47 45.34 55.89
CA GLU A 121 4.63 45.62 57.30
C GLU A 121 6.05 46.14 57.54
N LEU A 122 6.12 47.30 58.19
CA LEU A 122 7.39 47.88 58.66
C LEU A 122 7.56 47.64 60.15
N GLN A 123 8.74 47.13 60.52
CA GLN A 123 9.11 46.90 61.89
C GLN A 123 10.41 47.63 62.19
N PHE A 124 10.45 48.41 63.26
CA PHE A 124 11.62 48.97 63.79
C PHE A 124 12.08 48.14 64.98
N ILE A 125 13.35 47.74 64.96
CA ILE A 125 13.92 46.77 65.84
C ILE A 125 15.17 47.42 66.53
N ASN A 126 15.35 47.26 67.84
CA ASN A 126 16.51 47.79 68.57
C ASN A 126 17.79 46.93 68.33
N SER A 127 18.93 47.39 68.82
CA SER A 127 20.17 46.69 68.74
C SER A 127 20.20 45.31 69.46
N ARG A 128 19.21 45.01 70.29
CA ARG A 128 18.97 43.73 70.96
C ARG A 128 18.11 42.78 70.20
N GLY A 129 17.65 43.18 69.04
CA GLY A 129 16.76 42.35 68.19
C GLY A 129 15.29 42.38 68.59
N GLN A 130 14.81 43.34 69.37
CA GLN A 130 13.48 43.44 69.87
C GLN A 130 12.70 44.50 69.05
N ILE A 131 11.44 44.19 68.61
CA ILE A 131 10.54 45.11 67.92
C ILE A 131 10.19 46.26 68.89
N VAL A 132 10.52 47.47 68.49
CA VAL A 132 10.21 48.69 69.24
C VAL A 132 8.90 49.29 68.74
N GLN A 133 8.72 49.25 67.39
CA GLN A 133 7.52 49.76 66.76
C GLN A 133 7.22 48.99 65.46
N SER A 134 5.93 48.82 65.14
CA SER A 134 5.47 48.17 63.91
C SER A 134 4.28 48.93 63.31
N SER A 135 4.17 48.93 61.98
CA SER A 135 3.03 49.46 61.24
C SER A 135 1.74 48.63 61.43
N SER A 136 1.87 47.37 61.82
CA SER A 136 0.78 46.45 62.10
C SER A 136 0.27 46.51 63.55
N GLY A 137 0.92 47.28 64.41
CA GLY A 137 0.58 47.35 65.84
C GLY A 137 1.04 46.16 66.69
N LEU A 138 1.98 45.38 66.21
CA LEU A 138 2.58 44.28 66.95
C LEU A 138 3.20 44.77 68.25
N THR A 139 3.09 43.99 69.32
CA THR A 139 3.53 44.30 70.70
C THR A 139 4.97 44.63 70.73
N SER A 140 5.26 45.83 71.31
CA SER A 140 6.65 46.24 71.62
C SER A 140 7.30 45.23 72.53
N GLY A 141 8.55 44.81 72.19
CA GLY A 141 9.36 43.86 72.97
C GLY A 141 9.43 42.44 72.41
N ALA A 142 8.61 42.09 71.45
CA ALA A 142 8.72 40.80 70.72
C ALA A 142 9.96 40.77 69.85
N SER A 143 10.69 39.65 69.82
CA SER A 143 11.84 39.44 68.92
C SER A 143 11.36 38.61 67.72
N PRO A 144 11.59 39.08 66.48
CA PRO A 144 11.29 38.24 65.29
C PRO A 144 12.14 36.95 65.39
N ALA A 145 11.47 35.79 65.28
CA ALA A 145 12.09 34.45 65.31
C ALA A 145 12.76 34.06 64.00
N THR A 146 13.22 35.03 63.19
CA THR A 146 13.74 34.83 61.85
C THR A 146 15.19 35.31 61.75
N GLU A 147 15.98 34.64 60.91
CA GLU A 147 17.46 34.88 60.85
C GLU A 147 17.86 36.23 60.20
N ASP A 148 16.96 36.89 59.47
CA ASP A 148 17.25 38.11 58.70
C ASP A 148 17.69 39.25 59.61
N VAL A 149 17.12 39.40 60.81
CA VAL A 149 17.47 40.44 61.81
C VAL A 149 18.84 40.17 62.39
N HIS A 150 19.11 38.96 62.87
CA HIS A 150 20.40 38.57 63.40
C HIS A 150 21.54 38.73 62.40
N ARG A 151 21.32 38.24 61.13
CA ARG A 151 22.31 38.41 60.09
C ARG A 151 22.59 39.88 59.76
N ALA A 152 21.53 40.71 59.74
CA ALA A 152 21.67 42.12 59.44
C ALA A 152 22.46 42.83 60.50
N ILE A 153 22.30 42.49 61.83
CA ILE A 153 23.07 43.05 62.93
C ILE A 153 24.55 42.57 62.84
N GLU A 154 24.80 41.31 62.66
CA GLU A 154 26.16 40.71 62.62
C GLU A 154 26.95 41.18 61.40
N THR A 155 26.38 41.14 60.22
CA THR A 155 27.09 41.43 58.95
C THR A 155 27.11 42.90 58.58
N GLN A 156 26.29 43.73 59.28
CA GLN A 156 26.05 45.16 58.98
C GLN A 156 25.61 45.38 57.53
N ASN A 157 24.98 44.38 56.92
CA ASN A 157 24.49 44.40 55.58
C ASN A 157 23.03 44.02 55.58
N VAL A 158 22.35 44.36 54.45
CA VAL A 158 20.95 43.93 54.26
C VAL A 158 20.88 42.41 54.17
N SER A 159 19.95 41.83 54.91
CA SER A 159 19.68 40.39 54.89
C SER A 159 18.20 40.13 54.67
N SER A 160 17.88 39.11 53.86
CA SER A 160 16.50 38.74 53.62
C SER A 160 16.24 37.27 54.02
N TRP A 161 15.01 37.02 54.41
CA TRP A 161 14.51 35.71 54.80
C TRP A 161 13.17 35.43 54.17
N THR A 162 12.93 34.17 53.78
CA THR A 162 11.65 33.71 53.19
C THR A 162 11.22 32.43 53.88
N GLY A 163 10.03 32.43 54.43
CA GLY A 163 9.51 31.25 55.13
C GLY A 163 8.11 31.46 55.66
N LYS A 164 7.64 30.59 56.55
CA LYS A 164 6.35 30.73 57.22
C LYS A 164 6.55 31.60 58.46
N SER A 165 5.72 32.63 58.62
CA SER A 165 5.64 33.43 59.83
C SER A 165 5.33 32.53 61.02
N PRO A 166 6.10 32.58 62.12
CA PRO A 166 5.76 31.81 63.30
C PRO A 166 4.41 32.23 63.93
N GLU A 167 4.01 33.46 63.73
CA GLU A 167 2.84 34.04 64.35
C GLU A 167 1.56 33.80 63.53
N THR A 168 1.60 34.05 62.20
CA THR A 168 0.43 33.97 61.33
C THR A 168 0.36 32.68 60.51
N GLN A 169 1.46 31.88 60.49
CA GLN A 169 1.62 30.70 59.66
C GLN A 169 1.53 30.99 58.14
N GLU A 170 1.47 32.22 57.75
CA GLU A 170 1.52 32.65 56.36
C GLU A 170 2.94 32.61 55.81
N ARG A 171 3.06 32.38 54.51
CA ARG A 171 4.36 32.52 53.85
C ARG A 171 4.66 34.00 53.66
N ILE A 172 5.75 34.44 54.25
CA ILE A 172 6.21 35.83 54.20
C ILE A 172 7.62 35.90 53.63
N MET A 173 7.97 37.06 53.12
CA MET A 173 9.34 37.48 52.85
C MET A 173 9.64 38.73 53.65
N ALA A 174 10.79 38.70 54.33
CA ALA A 174 11.25 39.80 55.12
C ALA A 174 12.63 40.25 54.67
N ALA A 175 12.89 41.53 54.67
CA ALA A 175 14.21 42.11 54.43
C ALA A 175 14.57 43.05 55.57
N SER A 176 15.68 42.82 56.20
CA SER A 176 16.20 43.54 57.32
C SER A 176 17.44 44.34 56.95
N SER A 177 17.45 45.64 57.19
CA SER A 177 18.58 46.51 56.91
C SER A 177 19.05 47.19 58.24
N PRO A 178 20.33 47.11 58.53
CA PRO A 178 20.82 47.73 59.77
C PRO A 178 20.92 49.26 59.67
N ILE A 179 20.53 49.95 60.70
CA ILE A 179 20.72 51.41 60.86
C ILE A 179 21.99 51.61 61.57
N VAL A 180 23.05 52.02 60.83
CA VAL A 180 24.42 52.18 61.38
C VAL A 180 24.72 53.68 61.61
N SER A 181 25.07 54.09 62.79
CA SER A 181 25.52 55.41 63.11
C SER A 181 26.84 55.35 63.93
N ASN A 182 27.84 56.08 63.46
CA ASN A 182 29.21 56.08 64.08
C ASN A 182 29.85 54.67 64.20
N GLY A 183 29.61 53.78 63.16
CA GLY A 183 30.15 52.41 63.11
C GLY A 183 29.44 51.42 64.08
N GLN A 184 28.39 51.83 64.76
CA GLN A 184 27.58 50.95 65.62
C GLN A 184 26.18 50.79 65.08
N VAL A 185 25.67 49.56 65.12
CA VAL A 185 24.28 49.27 64.78
C VAL A 185 23.38 49.78 65.89
N ARG A 186 22.57 50.82 65.60
CA ARG A 186 21.58 51.42 66.51
C ARG A 186 20.24 50.71 66.50
N GLY A 187 19.90 50.08 65.38
CA GLY A 187 18.68 49.34 65.19
C GLY A 187 18.64 48.69 63.83
N VAL A 188 17.54 48.04 63.53
CA VAL A 188 17.28 47.40 62.25
C VAL A 188 15.89 47.84 61.79
N MET A 189 15.79 48.22 60.50
CA MET A 189 14.53 48.36 59.85
C MET A 189 14.21 47.09 59.11
N ARG A 190 13.11 46.46 59.39
CA ARG A 190 12.61 45.25 58.77
C ARG A 190 11.34 45.54 57.96
N VAL A 191 11.34 45.14 56.70
CA VAL A 191 10.17 45.22 55.82
C VAL A 191 9.68 43.81 55.55
N VAL A 192 8.43 43.54 55.81
CA VAL A 192 7.78 42.23 55.65
C VAL A 192 6.64 42.30 54.67
N THR A 193 6.49 41.30 53.83
CA THR A 193 5.34 41.15 52.91
C THR A 193 4.81 39.74 52.94
N SER A 194 3.48 39.61 52.80
CA SER A 194 2.85 38.29 52.54
C SER A 194 3.09 37.84 51.13
N LEU A 195 3.49 36.60 50.96
CA LEU A 195 3.64 35.95 49.63
C LEU A 195 2.36 35.36 49.08
N THR A 196 1.25 35.41 49.84
CA THR A 196 -0.01 34.73 49.47
C THR A 196 -0.54 35.18 48.11
N LEU A 197 -0.52 36.47 47.79
CA LEU A 197 -0.93 36.98 46.47
C LEU A 197 0.00 36.55 45.36
N ILE A 198 1.29 36.49 45.63
CA ILE A 198 2.30 36.08 44.66
C ILE A 198 2.20 34.58 44.39
N ASP A 199 2.07 33.77 45.45
CA ASP A 199 1.83 32.32 45.33
C ASP A 199 0.56 32.05 44.50
N ARG A 200 -0.51 32.80 44.73
CA ARG A 200 -1.76 32.70 43.92
C ARG A 200 -1.55 33.07 42.47
N GLN A 201 -0.77 34.12 42.17
CA GLN A 201 -0.40 34.48 40.79
C GLN A 201 0.44 33.39 40.11
N ILE A 202 1.42 32.85 40.82
CA ILE A 202 2.23 31.75 40.30
C ILE A 202 1.37 30.54 40.00
N VAL A 203 0.49 30.11 40.90
CA VAL A 203 -0.44 29.01 40.72
C VAL A 203 -1.34 29.23 39.48
N LEU A 204 -1.89 30.45 39.34
CA LEU A 204 -2.73 30.80 38.18
C LEU A 204 -1.91 30.64 36.87
N MET A 205 -0.71 31.22 36.82
CA MET A 205 0.15 31.12 35.63
C MET A 205 0.52 29.66 35.28
N VAL A 206 0.92 28.88 36.27
CA VAL A 206 1.24 27.47 36.13
C VAL A 206 0.00 26.69 35.63
N THR A 207 -1.19 27.00 36.16
CA THR A 207 -2.45 26.37 35.71
C THR A 207 -2.72 26.68 34.23
N VAL A 208 -2.55 27.94 33.82
CA VAL A 208 -2.75 28.36 32.41
C VAL A 208 -1.77 27.62 31.48
N VAL A 209 -0.47 27.58 31.84
CA VAL A 209 0.54 26.86 31.05
C VAL A 209 0.22 25.37 30.96
N THR A 210 -0.23 24.77 32.06
CA THR A 210 -0.62 23.34 32.10
C THR A 210 -1.84 23.08 31.20
N LEU A 211 -2.84 23.98 31.22
CA LEU A 211 -4.00 23.86 30.33
C LEU A 211 -3.61 23.97 28.86
N ILE A 212 -2.75 24.93 28.52
CA ILE A 212 -2.23 25.06 27.15
C ILE A 212 -1.51 23.78 26.73
N ALA A 213 -0.63 23.25 27.57
CA ALA A 213 0.07 22.00 27.31
C ALA A 213 -0.91 20.82 27.11
N ALA A 214 -1.96 20.73 27.92
CA ALA A 214 -2.99 19.70 27.77
C ALA A 214 -3.75 19.81 26.45
N VAL A 215 -4.11 21.03 26.01
CA VAL A 215 -4.76 21.28 24.72
C VAL A 215 -3.85 20.84 23.58
N VAL A 216 -2.56 21.21 23.62
CA VAL A 216 -1.59 20.81 22.58
C VAL A 216 -1.44 19.28 22.52
N ILE A 217 -1.31 18.61 23.66
CA ILE A 217 -1.22 17.14 23.72
C ILE A 217 -2.48 16.50 23.14
N THR A 218 -3.65 17.02 23.46
CA THR A 218 -4.92 16.52 22.92
C THR A 218 -4.99 16.70 21.40
N LEU A 219 -4.57 17.87 20.90
CA LEU A 219 -4.54 18.13 19.45
C LEU A 219 -3.59 17.17 18.74
N VAL A 220 -2.39 16.96 19.26
CA VAL A 220 -1.43 16.01 18.70
C VAL A 220 -1.99 14.59 18.72
N TYR A 221 -2.67 14.18 19.79
CA TYR A 221 -3.33 12.88 19.86
C TYR A 221 -4.39 12.72 18.75
N LEU A 222 -5.24 13.72 18.52
CA LEU A 222 -6.27 13.69 17.47
C LEU A 222 -5.65 13.61 16.08
N VAL A 223 -4.59 14.39 15.80
CA VAL A 223 -3.87 14.35 14.52
C VAL A 223 -3.24 12.97 14.29
N ASN A 224 -2.61 12.40 15.32
CA ASN A 224 -2.04 11.03 15.22
C ASN A 224 -3.13 9.97 14.96
N MET A 225 -4.30 10.10 15.60
CA MET A 225 -5.42 9.17 15.38
C MET A 225 -5.96 9.28 13.96
N TYR A 226 -6.06 10.50 13.42
CA TYR A 226 -6.42 10.72 12.02
C TYR A 226 -5.40 10.08 11.07
N PHE A 227 -4.11 10.31 11.28
CA PHE A 227 -3.02 9.72 10.47
C PHE A 227 -3.03 8.18 10.49
N ILE A 228 -3.27 7.58 11.66
CA ILE A 228 -3.39 6.12 11.78
C ILE A 228 -4.55 5.59 10.92
N ARG A 229 -5.68 6.29 10.90
CA ARG A 229 -6.87 5.86 10.16
C ARG A 229 -6.75 6.11 8.66
N SER A 230 -6.15 7.24 8.26
CA SER A 230 -6.06 7.62 6.84
C SER A 230 -4.89 6.98 6.10
N VAL A 231 -3.78 6.63 6.79
CA VAL A 231 -2.57 6.11 6.14
C VAL A 231 -2.20 4.72 6.62
N ILE A 232 -2.00 4.53 7.93
CA ILE A 232 -1.44 3.27 8.45
C ILE A 232 -2.41 2.10 8.28
N ALA A 233 -3.70 2.30 8.55
CA ALA A 233 -4.69 1.23 8.48
C ALA A 233 -4.94 0.75 7.03
N PRO A 234 -5.07 1.63 6.01
CA PRO A 234 -5.16 1.21 4.61
C PRO A 234 -3.91 0.45 4.15
N ILE A 235 -2.70 0.93 4.45
CA ILE A 235 -1.45 0.23 4.08
C ILE A 235 -1.40 -1.18 4.69
N ALA A 236 -1.83 -1.35 5.93
CA ALA A 236 -1.90 -2.68 6.55
C ALA A 236 -2.88 -3.60 5.80
N ARG A 237 -4.06 -3.09 5.40
CA ARG A 237 -5.04 -3.85 4.59
C ARG A 237 -4.50 -4.23 3.22
N ILE A 238 -3.81 -3.29 2.54
CA ILE A 238 -3.15 -3.56 1.26
C ILE A 238 -2.14 -4.72 1.41
N THR A 239 -1.36 -4.70 2.49
CA THR A 239 -0.39 -5.76 2.78
C THR A 239 -1.06 -7.12 2.98
N ASP A 240 -2.20 -7.16 3.67
CA ASP A 240 -2.93 -8.41 3.92
C ASP A 240 -3.55 -8.94 2.62
N ILE A 241 -4.10 -8.07 1.77
CA ILE A 241 -4.63 -8.46 0.46
C ILE A 241 -3.52 -8.94 -0.48
N ALA A 242 -2.38 -8.24 -0.52
CA ALA A 242 -1.24 -8.69 -1.31
C ALA A 242 -0.76 -10.09 -0.90
N LYS A 243 -0.79 -10.42 0.40
CA LYS A 243 -0.52 -11.79 0.89
C LYS A 243 -1.58 -12.78 0.44
N SER A 244 -2.87 -12.42 0.52
CA SER A 244 -3.95 -13.29 0.07
C SER A 244 -3.85 -13.57 -1.43
N ILE A 245 -3.47 -12.58 -2.24
CA ILE A 245 -3.20 -12.76 -3.67
C ILE A 245 -2.03 -13.73 -3.88
N ALA A 246 -0.94 -13.58 -3.12
CA ALA A 246 0.21 -14.47 -3.18
C ALA A 246 -0.12 -15.92 -2.76
N GLU A 247 -1.11 -16.11 -1.90
CA GLU A 247 -1.63 -17.41 -1.47
C GLU A 247 -2.69 -18.00 -2.42
N GLY A 248 -2.96 -17.34 -3.56
CA GLY A 248 -3.86 -17.83 -4.60
C GLY A 248 -5.29 -17.29 -4.56
N SER A 249 -5.59 -16.34 -3.69
CA SER A 249 -6.91 -15.70 -3.63
C SER A 249 -6.95 -14.51 -4.60
N TYR A 250 -7.17 -14.79 -5.87
CA TYR A 250 -7.17 -13.79 -6.94
C TYR A 250 -8.53 -13.08 -7.10
N GLY A 251 -8.52 -11.86 -7.65
CA GLY A 251 -9.74 -11.10 -7.93
C GLY A 251 -10.33 -10.35 -6.73
N ILE A 252 -9.67 -10.38 -5.57
CA ILE A 252 -10.06 -9.57 -4.41
C ILE A 252 -9.81 -8.09 -4.75
N GLN A 253 -10.81 -7.24 -4.43
CA GLN A 253 -10.74 -5.80 -4.64
C GLN A 253 -10.95 -5.06 -3.33
N MET A 254 -10.25 -3.93 -3.17
CA MET A 254 -10.44 -2.97 -2.09
C MET A 254 -11.24 -1.77 -2.59
N GLU A 255 -12.10 -1.25 -1.73
CA GLU A 255 -12.78 0.02 -1.97
C GLU A 255 -11.81 1.19 -1.75
N LYS A 256 -11.70 2.07 -2.74
CA LYS A 256 -10.92 3.31 -2.66
C LYS A 256 -11.67 4.30 -1.77
N GLN A 257 -11.06 4.68 -0.64
CA GLN A 257 -11.64 5.60 0.35
C GLN A 257 -11.14 7.04 0.17
N TYR A 258 -9.96 7.23 -0.39
CA TYR A 258 -9.29 8.53 -0.53
C TYR A 258 -8.73 8.67 -1.95
N ASP A 259 -8.69 9.90 -2.43
CA ASP A 259 -8.14 10.23 -3.75
C ASP A 259 -6.74 10.87 -3.56
N ASP A 260 -5.82 10.04 -3.07
CA ASP A 260 -4.43 10.36 -2.76
C ASP A 260 -3.51 9.20 -3.18
N GLU A 261 -2.22 9.25 -2.85
CA GLU A 261 -1.22 8.24 -3.18
C GLU A 261 -1.57 6.85 -2.60
N VAL A 262 -2.30 6.81 -1.50
CA VAL A 262 -2.80 5.54 -0.92
C VAL A 262 -3.94 5.00 -1.78
N GLY A 263 -4.81 5.87 -2.28
CA GLY A 263 -5.86 5.53 -3.25
C GLY A 263 -5.28 4.99 -4.55
N ASP A 264 -4.23 5.62 -5.09
CA ASP A 264 -3.54 5.16 -6.30
C ASP A 264 -2.89 3.78 -6.11
N LEU A 265 -2.34 3.54 -4.92
CA LEU A 265 -1.79 2.22 -4.56
C LEU A 265 -2.89 1.15 -4.49
N ILE A 266 -4.08 1.49 -3.98
CA ILE A 266 -5.24 0.58 -3.97
C ILE A 266 -5.64 0.23 -5.41
N ASP A 267 -5.74 1.23 -6.30
CA ASP A 267 -6.09 1.03 -7.70
C ASP A 267 -5.05 0.13 -8.41
N ALA A 268 -3.77 0.35 -8.16
CA ALA A 268 -2.70 -0.49 -8.72
C ALA A 268 -2.79 -1.96 -8.28
N ILE A 269 -3.04 -2.21 -6.99
CA ILE A 269 -3.22 -3.56 -6.45
C ILE A 269 -4.50 -4.21 -6.97
N ASN A 270 -5.61 -3.47 -7.08
CA ASN A 270 -6.86 -3.96 -7.64
C ASN A 270 -6.68 -4.38 -9.12
N ASN A 271 -6.00 -3.55 -9.92
CA ASN A 271 -5.69 -3.85 -11.31
C ASN A 271 -4.80 -5.09 -11.43
N MET A 272 -3.76 -5.20 -10.60
CA MET A 272 -2.89 -6.37 -10.55
C MET A 272 -3.68 -7.64 -10.18
N SER A 273 -4.52 -7.59 -9.15
CA SER A 273 -5.37 -8.69 -8.70
C SER A 273 -6.33 -9.16 -9.79
N SER A 274 -6.97 -8.21 -10.47
CA SER A 274 -7.88 -8.47 -11.59
C SER A 274 -7.15 -9.15 -12.76
N LYS A 275 -5.97 -8.64 -13.12
CA LYS A 275 -5.18 -9.19 -14.24
C LYS A 275 -4.68 -10.60 -13.94
N ILE A 276 -4.21 -10.86 -12.71
CA ILE A 276 -3.80 -12.22 -12.29
C ILE A 276 -5.00 -13.16 -12.34
N ASN A 277 -6.16 -12.75 -11.83
CA ASN A 277 -7.38 -13.55 -11.84
C ASN A 277 -7.82 -13.92 -13.28
N GLN A 278 -7.75 -12.95 -14.20
CA GLN A 278 -8.05 -13.19 -15.62
C GLN A 278 -7.07 -14.20 -16.22
N THR A 279 -5.78 -14.06 -15.96
CA THR A 279 -4.75 -14.99 -16.44
C THR A 279 -4.93 -16.39 -15.89
N GLU A 280 -5.18 -16.55 -14.59
CA GLU A 280 -5.40 -17.87 -13.97
C GLU A 280 -6.71 -18.53 -14.46
N LYS A 281 -7.76 -17.73 -14.70
CA LYS A 281 -9.00 -18.22 -15.28
C LYS A 281 -8.77 -18.74 -16.70
N MET A 282 -8.09 -17.97 -17.55
CA MET A 282 -7.73 -18.41 -18.92
C MET A 282 -6.90 -19.69 -18.91
N LYS A 283 -5.89 -19.78 -18.00
CA LYS A 283 -5.06 -20.98 -17.82
C LYS A 283 -5.88 -22.20 -17.40
N SER A 284 -6.83 -22.03 -16.49
CA SER A 284 -7.72 -23.11 -16.03
C SER A 284 -8.66 -23.58 -17.15
N GLU A 285 -9.26 -22.66 -17.91
CA GLU A 285 -10.10 -22.94 -19.06
C GLU A 285 -9.30 -23.66 -20.16
N PHE A 286 -8.05 -23.25 -20.40
CA PHE A 286 -7.11 -23.91 -21.29
C PHE A 286 -6.90 -25.38 -20.91
N ILE A 287 -6.45 -25.65 -19.68
CA ILE A 287 -6.19 -27.02 -19.22
C ILE A 287 -7.45 -27.89 -19.38
N SER A 288 -8.61 -27.36 -19.04
CA SER A 288 -9.89 -28.04 -19.18
C SER A 288 -10.22 -28.33 -20.64
N SER A 289 -10.06 -27.35 -21.54
CA SER A 289 -10.34 -27.50 -22.98
C SER A 289 -9.40 -28.51 -23.63
N VAL A 290 -8.08 -28.41 -23.38
CA VAL A 290 -7.10 -29.36 -23.89
C VAL A 290 -7.42 -30.78 -23.43
N SER A 291 -7.71 -30.96 -22.13
CA SER A 291 -8.06 -32.28 -21.59
C SER A 291 -9.28 -32.88 -22.26
N HIS A 292 -10.29 -32.05 -22.56
CA HIS A 292 -11.50 -32.51 -23.25
C HIS A 292 -11.24 -32.87 -24.73
N GLU A 293 -10.47 -32.03 -25.45
CA GLU A 293 -10.12 -32.25 -26.84
C GLU A 293 -9.19 -33.46 -27.07
N LEU A 294 -8.32 -33.77 -26.10
CA LEU A 294 -7.47 -34.99 -26.12
C LEU A 294 -8.28 -36.25 -25.76
N ARG A 295 -9.23 -36.16 -24.86
CA ARG A 295 -10.04 -37.33 -24.43
C ARG A 295 -10.89 -37.91 -25.55
N THR A 296 -11.50 -37.05 -26.37
CA THR A 296 -12.44 -37.48 -27.43
C THR A 296 -11.77 -38.39 -28.47
N PRO A 297 -10.65 -38.00 -29.15
CA PRO A 297 -9.98 -38.88 -30.09
C PRO A 297 -9.39 -40.13 -29.41
N LEU A 298 -8.90 -40.01 -28.18
CA LEU A 298 -8.38 -41.16 -27.45
C LEU A 298 -9.49 -42.20 -27.18
N THR A 299 -10.68 -41.74 -26.81
CA THR A 299 -11.85 -42.62 -26.61
C THR A 299 -12.24 -43.33 -27.92
N ALA A 300 -12.22 -42.64 -29.07
CA ALA A 300 -12.52 -43.24 -30.35
C ALA A 300 -11.45 -44.27 -30.77
N ILE A 301 -10.15 -43.96 -30.58
CA ILE A 301 -9.06 -44.89 -30.84
C ILE A 301 -9.20 -46.14 -29.98
N ASN A 302 -9.40 -45.99 -28.69
CA ASN A 302 -9.53 -47.09 -27.75
C ASN A 302 -10.77 -47.95 -28.09
N GLY A 303 -11.95 -47.32 -28.33
CA GLY A 303 -13.17 -48.02 -28.64
C GLY A 303 -13.05 -48.88 -29.92
N TRP A 304 -12.53 -48.27 -30.99
CA TRP A 304 -12.33 -49.01 -32.24
C TRP A 304 -11.25 -50.10 -32.11
N SER A 305 -10.16 -49.82 -31.36
CA SER A 305 -9.12 -50.83 -31.09
C SER A 305 -9.69 -52.02 -30.31
N GLU A 306 -10.51 -51.79 -29.31
CA GLU A 306 -11.18 -52.84 -28.52
C GLU A 306 -12.15 -53.64 -29.36
N THR A 307 -13.00 -52.99 -30.17
CA THR A 307 -13.96 -53.65 -31.06
C THR A 307 -13.23 -54.51 -32.09
N LEU A 308 -12.11 -54.06 -32.65
CA LEU A 308 -11.28 -54.86 -33.57
C LEU A 308 -10.58 -56.02 -32.90
N LEU A 309 -10.13 -55.87 -31.66
CA LEU A 309 -9.47 -56.92 -30.90
C LEU A 309 -10.41 -58.02 -30.40
N THR A 310 -11.65 -57.65 -30.05
CA THR A 310 -12.67 -58.65 -29.61
C THR A 310 -13.24 -59.48 -30.74
N GLY A 311 -12.98 -59.12 -31.99
CA GLY A 311 -13.47 -59.86 -33.15
C GLY A 311 -14.96 -59.74 -33.40
N GLU A 312 -15.66 -58.77 -32.76
CA GLU A 312 -17.06 -58.49 -32.96
C GLU A 312 -17.42 -58.04 -34.38
N ILE A 313 -16.42 -57.55 -35.11
CA ILE A 313 -16.51 -57.14 -36.50
C ILE A 313 -15.60 -58.03 -37.34
N SER A 314 -16.20 -58.76 -38.29
CA SER A 314 -15.47 -59.69 -39.14
C SER A 314 -15.51 -59.32 -40.63
N ASP A 315 -16.36 -58.32 -41.01
CA ASP A 315 -16.44 -57.84 -42.38
C ASP A 315 -15.26 -56.88 -42.73
N GLU A 316 -14.64 -57.08 -43.86
CA GLU A 316 -13.44 -56.34 -44.29
C GLU A 316 -13.67 -54.83 -44.39
N GLU A 317 -14.89 -54.41 -44.78
CA GLU A 317 -15.28 -53.01 -44.90
C GLU A 317 -15.30 -52.29 -43.51
N SER A 318 -15.88 -52.91 -42.50
CA SER A 318 -15.94 -52.39 -41.14
C SER A 318 -14.58 -52.38 -40.44
N VAL A 319 -13.77 -53.40 -40.70
CA VAL A 319 -12.34 -53.45 -40.22
C VAL A 319 -11.56 -52.28 -40.84
N HIS A 320 -11.64 -52.12 -42.16
CA HIS A 320 -10.97 -51.00 -42.84
C HIS A 320 -11.44 -49.63 -42.34
N LYS A 321 -12.71 -49.48 -42.11
CA LYS A 321 -13.29 -48.26 -41.52
C LYS A 321 -12.78 -47.99 -40.11
N GLY A 322 -12.70 -48.99 -39.25
CA GLY A 322 -12.16 -48.88 -37.89
C GLY A 322 -10.71 -48.45 -37.90
N LEU A 323 -9.88 -49.10 -38.70
CA LEU A 323 -8.46 -48.74 -38.88
C LEU A 323 -8.30 -47.31 -39.43
N SER A 324 -9.14 -46.90 -40.39
CA SER A 324 -9.13 -45.55 -40.92
C SER A 324 -9.46 -44.50 -39.86
N ILE A 325 -10.41 -44.78 -38.97
CA ILE A 325 -10.78 -43.88 -37.85
C ILE A 325 -9.63 -43.79 -36.88
N ILE A 326 -9.00 -44.92 -36.49
CA ILE A 326 -7.83 -44.93 -35.59
C ILE A 326 -6.68 -44.10 -36.17
N ALA A 327 -6.37 -44.28 -37.46
CA ALA A 327 -5.31 -43.54 -38.15
C ALA A 327 -5.62 -42.03 -38.22
N SER A 328 -6.86 -41.67 -38.54
CA SER A 328 -7.30 -40.23 -38.63
C SER A 328 -7.28 -39.54 -37.26
N GLU A 329 -7.75 -40.20 -36.21
CA GLU A 329 -7.72 -39.62 -34.86
C GLU A 329 -6.29 -39.58 -34.27
N GLY A 330 -5.43 -40.53 -34.62
CA GLY A 330 -4.01 -40.49 -34.33
C GLY A 330 -3.29 -39.30 -34.95
N GLN A 331 -3.52 -39.05 -36.25
CA GLN A 331 -2.97 -37.87 -36.94
C GLN A 331 -3.51 -36.55 -36.33
N ARG A 332 -4.78 -36.51 -35.94
CA ARG A 332 -5.37 -35.37 -35.27
C ARG A 332 -4.74 -35.08 -33.93
N LEU A 333 -4.47 -36.13 -33.13
CA LEU A 333 -3.75 -36.02 -31.85
C LEU A 333 -2.34 -35.48 -32.05
N SER A 334 -1.60 -36.00 -33.03
CA SER A 334 -0.22 -35.52 -33.32
C SER A 334 -0.23 -34.05 -33.67
N LYS A 335 -1.16 -33.59 -34.56
CA LYS A 335 -1.31 -32.17 -34.90
C LYS A 335 -1.62 -31.32 -33.68
N MET A 336 -2.50 -31.78 -32.80
CA MET A 336 -2.86 -31.04 -31.57
C MET A 336 -1.68 -30.91 -30.61
N VAL A 337 -0.85 -31.96 -30.46
CA VAL A 337 0.36 -31.89 -29.63
C VAL A 337 1.38 -30.91 -30.23
N GLU A 338 1.54 -30.89 -31.55
CA GLU A 338 2.40 -29.91 -32.24
C GLU A 338 1.93 -28.47 -32.00
N GLU A 339 0.62 -28.19 -32.13
CA GLU A 339 0.03 -26.89 -31.85
C GLU A 339 0.25 -26.46 -30.38
N LEU A 340 0.15 -27.39 -29.42
CA LEU A 340 0.41 -27.13 -28.00
C LEU A 340 1.88 -26.83 -27.71
N LEU A 341 2.81 -27.57 -28.33
CA LEU A 341 4.24 -27.33 -28.17
C LEU A 341 4.63 -25.98 -28.77
N GLU A 342 4.04 -25.62 -29.89
CA GLU A 342 4.26 -24.32 -30.51
C GLU A 342 3.74 -23.18 -29.66
N PHE A 343 2.54 -23.34 -29.12
CA PHE A 343 1.98 -22.42 -28.13
C PHE A 343 2.91 -22.22 -26.92
N SER A 344 3.40 -23.32 -26.31
CA SER A 344 4.33 -23.23 -25.19
C SER A 344 5.62 -22.46 -25.54
N ARG A 345 6.12 -22.59 -26.77
CA ARG A 345 7.30 -21.82 -27.23
C ARG A 345 7.01 -20.33 -27.39
N ILE A 346 5.78 -19.98 -27.81
CA ILE A 346 5.32 -18.58 -27.92
C ILE A 346 5.23 -17.96 -26.52
N GLU A 347 4.57 -18.62 -25.59
CA GLU A 347 4.41 -18.15 -24.19
C GLU A 347 5.76 -17.98 -23.47
N ASP A 348 6.69 -18.92 -23.68
CA ASP A 348 8.04 -18.85 -23.09
C ASP A 348 8.94 -17.78 -23.74
N GLY A 349 8.45 -17.07 -24.76
CA GLY A 349 9.26 -16.12 -25.54
C GLY A 349 10.39 -16.76 -26.38
N ARG A 350 10.36 -18.09 -26.51
CA ARG A 350 11.39 -18.86 -27.24
C ARG A 350 11.04 -19.05 -28.71
N PHE A 351 9.93 -18.50 -29.18
CA PHE A 351 9.54 -18.57 -30.57
C PHE A 351 10.41 -17.61 -31.39
N THR A 352 11.20 -18.14 -32.31
CA THR A 352 12.09 -17.39 -33.21
C THR A 352 11.71 -17.64 -34.66
N LEU A 353 11.82 -16.62 -35.50
CA LEU A 353 11.67 -16.73 -36.94
C LEU A 353 13.01 -16.87 -37.61
N ASN A 354 13.09 -17.72 -38.63
CA ASN A 354 14.21 -17.78 -39.55
C ASN A 354 13.93 -16.91 -40.77
N ILE A 355 14.25 -15.63 -40.67
CA ILE A 355 13.92 -14.63 -41.71
C ILE A 355 14.92 -14.76 -42.85
N GLU A 356 14.41 -14.99 -44.06
CA GLU A 356 15.13 -14.97 -45.32
C GLU A 356 14.35 -14.22 -46.40
N ASP A 357 14.98 -13.90 -47.51
CA ASP A 357 14.31 -13.27 -48.65
C ASP A 357 13.47 -14.32 -49.39
N ILE A 358 12.16 -14.20 -49.33
CA ILE A 358 11.21 -15.18 -49.88
C ILE A 358 10.37 -14.59 -51.02
N ASP A 359 10.08 -15.42 -51.99
CA ASP A 359 9.02 -15.14 -52.99
C ASP A 359 7.69 -15.53 -52.37
N ILE A 360 7.03 -14.52 -51.74
CA ILE A 360 5.74 -14.73 -51.07
C ILE A 360 4.62 -15.14 -52.01
N GLN A 361 4.71 -14.76 -53.28
CA GLN A 361 3.76 -15.14 -54.34
C GLN A 361 3.87 -16.64 -54.62
N ALA A 362 5.08 -17.14 -54.82
CA ALA A 362 5.33 -18.59 -55.02
C ALA A 362 4.90 -19.39 -53.79
N GLU A 363 5.23 -18.94 -52.57
CA GLU A 363 4.85 -19.63 -51.34
C GLU A 363 3.32 -19.70 -51.16
N PHE A 364 2.60 -18.64 -51.49
CA PHE A 364 1.14 -18.65 -51.40
C PHE A 364 0.49 -19.48 -52.52
N GLU A 365 1.03 -19.45 -53.75
CA GLU A 365 0.56 -20.26 -54.87
C GLU A 365 0.73 -21.75 -54.62
N ASP A 366 1.85 -22.16 -54.02
CA ASP A 366 2.08 -23.54 -53.59
C ASP A 366 1.04 -24.02 -52.58
N ALA A 367 0.70 -23.15 -51.58
CA ALA A 367 -0.36 -23.45 -50.64
C ALA A 367 -1.74 -23.59 -51.37
N ILE A 368 -2.06 -22.67 -52.30
CA ILE A 368 -3.28 -22.71 -53.09
C ILE A 368 -3.34 -23.98 -53.93
N PHE A 369 -2.22 -24.38 -54.59
CA PHE A 369 -2.17 -25.59 -55.40
C PHE A 369 -2.44 -26.84 -54.55
N THR A 370 -1.80 -26.93 -53.39
CA THR A 370 -1.96 -28.06 -52.46
C THR A 370 -3.44 -28.15 -51.99
N TYR A 371 -4.02 -27.02 -51.58
CA TYR A 371 -5.40 -26.99 -51.10
C TYR A 371 -6.42 -27.17 -52.20
N ARG A 372 -6.13 -26.79 -53.43
CA ARG A 372 -7.02 -27.03 -54.59
C ARG A 372 -7.25 -28.54 -54.83
N GLN A 373 -6.18 -29.35 -54.65
CA GLN A 373 -6.30 -30.82 -54.78
C GLN A 373 -7.09 -31.41 -53.61
N PHE A 374 -6.85 -30.92 -52.37
CA PHE A 374 -7.52 -31.37 -51.17
C PHE A 374 -9.02 -31.02 -51.23
N TYR A 375 -9.37 -29.82 -51.67
CA TYR A 375 -10.75 -29.32 -51.78
C TYR A 375 -11.55 -30.04 -52.87
N ARG A 376 -10.91 -30.40 -53.97
CA ARG A 376 -11.56 -31.22 -55.02
C ARG A 376 -12.16 -32.51 -54.46
N LYS A 377 -11.46 -33.19 -53.55
CA LYS A 377 -11.99 -34.39 -52.89
C LYS A 377 -13.19 -34.15 -51.99
N LYS A 378 -13.36 -32.90 -51.55
CA LYS A 378 -14.47 -32.45 -50.67
C LYS A 378 -15.53 -31.65 -51.39
N ASN A 379 -15.49 -31.54 -52.72
CA ASN A 379 -16.39 -30.72 -53.54
C ASN A 379 -16.37 -29.22 -53.19
N ILE A 380 -15.25 -28.70 -52.71
CA ILE A 380 -15.04 -27.28 -52.42
C ILE A 380 -14.37 -26.62 -53.60
N ARG A 381 -14.92 -25.50 -54.09
CA ARG A 381 -14.36 -24.70 -55.17
C ARG A 381 -13.43 -23.63 -54.59
N LEU A 382 -12.16 -23.62 -55.03
CA LEU A 382 -11.18 -22.61 -54.66
C LEU A 382 -10.88 -21.72 -55.87
N GLU A 383 -11.23 -20.46 -55.74
CA GLU A 383 -10.95 -19.42 -56.75
C GLU A 383 -9.74 -18.59 -56.24
N TYR A 384 -8.75 -18.42 -57.09
CA TYR A 384 -7.56 -17.62 -56.78
C TYR A 384 -7.39 -16.50 -57.78
N THR A 385 -7.15 -15.27 -57.31
CA THR A 385 -6.92 -14.08 -58.10
C THR A 385 -5.65 -13.42 -57.65
N ASP A 386 -4.70 -13.24 -58.54
CA ASP A 386 -3.49 -12.47 -58.32
C ASP A 386 -3.61 -11.11 -59.00
N THR A 387 -3.39 -10.04 -58.20
CA THR A 387 -3.39 -8.63 -58.65
C THR A 387 -2.08 -7.92 -58.29
N ALA A 388 -1.08 -8.67 -57.78
CA ALA A 388 0.14 -8.07 -57.26
C ALA A 388 1.16 -7.72 -58.35
N GLY A 389 1.10 -8.43 -59.51
CA GLY A 389 2.16 -8.33 -60.55
C GLY A 389 3.46 -8.96 -60.08
N ASP A 390 4.59 -8.56 -60.70
CA ASP A 390 5.89 -9.05 -60.31
C ASP A 390 6.30 -8.45 -58.94
N LEU A 391 6.28 -9.29 -57.88
CA LEU A 391 6.74 -8.91 -56.53
C LEU A 391 8.24 -9.19 -56.37
N SER A 392 8.94 -8.23 -55.83
CA SER A 392 10.30 -8.47 -55.30
C SER A 392 10.23 -9.39 -54.06
N PRO A 393 11.23 -10.23 -53.81
CA PRO A 393 11.32 -11.01 -52.58
C PRO A 393 11.13 -10.12 -51.34
N ILE A 394 10.42 -10.63 -50.34
CA ILE A 394 10.19 -9.96 -49.04
C ILE A 394 10.85 -10.73 -47.92
N PRO A 395 11.28 -10.07 -46.83
CA PRO A 395 11.84 -10.78 -45.69
C PRO A 395 10.74 -11.55 -44.97
N GLY A 396 10.94 -12.88 -44.79
CA GLY A 396 9.99 -13.73 -44.12
C GLY A 396 10.55 -15.12 -43.81
N ASP A 397 9.84 -15.86 -42.99
CA ASP A 397 10.11 -17.27 -42.70
C ASP A 397 9.11 -18.11 -43.53
N PRO A 398 9.59 -18.83 -44.57
CA PRO A 398 8.70 -19.53 -45.53
C PRO A 398 7.91 -20.63 -44.83
N GLU A 399 8.51 -21.36 -43.89
CA GLU A 399 7.84 -22.45 -43.19
C GLU A 399 6.71 -21.94 -42.33
N ARG A 400 6.92 -20.83 -41.60
CA ARG A 400 5.93 -20.19 -40.77
C ARG A 400 4.81 -19.52 -41.55
N LEU A 401 5.12 -18.84 -42.64
CA LEU A 401 4.09 -18.25 -43.49
C LEU A 401 3.25 -19.31 -44.18
N ARG A 402 3.85 -20.42 -44.66
CA ARG A 402 3.11 -21.56 -45.17
C ARG A 402 2.16 -22.17 -44.14
N GLN A 403 2.58 -22.21 -42.86
CA GLN A 403 1.74 -22.63 -41.74
C GLN A 403 0.53 -21.68 -41.57
N VAL A 404 0.74 -20.35 -41.65
CA VAL A 404 -0.35 -19.37 -41.61
C VAL A 404 -1.35 -19.62 -42.75
N PHE A 405 -0.88 -19.75 -43.99
CA PHE A 405 -1.74 -20.00 -45.15
C PHE A 405 -2.53 -21.27 -44.99
N SER A 406 -1.89 -22.33 -44.55
CA SER A 406 -2.52 -23.63 -44.30
C SER A 406 -3.61 -23.55 -43.25
N ASN A 407 -3.34 -22.89 -42.12
CA ASN A 407 -4.30 -22.76 -41.05
C ASN A 407 -5.53 -21.91 -41.45
N VAL A 408 -5.31 -20.82 -42.20
CA VAL A 408 -6.42 -19.97 -42.66
C VAL A 408 -7.26 -20.67 -43.71
N LEU A 409 -6.64 -21.40 -44.68
CA LEU A 409 -7.35 -22.20 -45.65
C LEU A 409 -8.13 -23.36 -44.99
N ASP A 410 -7.51 -24.08 -44.03
CA ASP A 410 -8.23 -25.11 -43.25
C ASP A 410 -9.46 -24.55 -42.55
N ASN A 411 -9.33 -23.36 -41.93
CA ASN A 411 -10.45 -22.70 -41.26
C ASN A 411 -11.54 -22.30 -42.26
N ALA A 412 -11.19 -21.73 -43.39
CA ALA A 412 -12.14 -21.41 -44.45
C ALA A 412 -12.93 -22.65 -44.96
N ALA A 413 -12.27 -23.79 -45.07
CA ALA A 413 -12.95 -25.04 -45.46
C ALA A 413 -13.82 -25.62 -44.35
N LYS A 414 -13.46 -25.49 -43.11
CA LYS A 414 -14.21 -25.98 -41.95
C LYS A 414 -15.46 -25.16 -41.69
N HIS A 415 -15.38 -23.84 -41.88
CA HIS A 415 -16.43 -22.88 -41.54
C HIS A 415 -17.21 -22.33 -42.72
N GLY A 416 -16.77 -22.64 -43.97
CA GLY A 416 -17.32 -22.13 -45.19
C GLY A 416 -18.78 -22.54 -45.53
N GLY A 417 -19.38 -23.37 -44.69
CA GLY A 417 -20.80 -23.75 -44.82
C GLY A 417 -21.14 -24.57 -46.09
N GLU A 418 -22.41 -24.54 -46.48
CA GLU A 418 -22.93 -25.34 -47.62
C GLU A 418 -22.53 -24.82 -48.98
N ASN A 419 -22.13 -23.54 -49.12
CA ASN A 419 -21.82 -22.92 -50.43
C ASN A 419 -20.47 -23.34 -51.02
N GLN A 420 -19.64 -24.05 -50.30
CA GLN A 420 -18.42 -24.71 -50.75
C GLN A 420 -17.53 -23.89 -51.70
N LEU A 421 -17.56 -22.55 -51.56
CA LEU A 421 -16.71 -21.61 -52.31
C LEU A 421 -15.78 -20.89 -51.38
N ILE A 422 -14.48 -20.95 -51.70
CA ILE A 422 -13.41 -20.18 -51.02
C ILE A 422 -12.76 -19.31 -52.07
N GLN A 423 -12.62 -18.01 -51.78
CA GLN A 423 -11.95 -17.05 -52.63
C GLN A 423 -10.66 -16.60 -51.96
N ALA A 424 -9.55 -16.73 -52.64
CA ALA A 424 -8.23 -16.29 -52.22
C ALA A 424 -7.71 -15.22 -53.17
N SER A 425 -7.13 -14.17 -52.67
CA SER A 425 -6.50 -13.13 -53.46
C SER A 425 -5.19 -12.68 -52.86
N LEU A 426 -4.25 -12.33 -53.75
CA LEU A 426 -2.96 -11.70 -53.39
C LEU A 426 -2.85 -10.38 -54.16
N GLY A 427 -2.39 -9.35 -53.51
CA GLY A 427 -2.22 -8.02 -54.09
C GLY A 427 -1.28 -7.14 -53.29
N VAL A 428 -1.03 -5.94 -53.77
CA VAL A 428 -0.23 -4.91 -53.07
C VAL A 428 -1.12 -3.70 -52.80
N GLU A 429 -1.19 -3.31 -51.52
CA GLU A 429 -1.93 -2.15 -51.07
C GLU A 429 -1.03 -1.32 -50.11
N ASN A 430 -0.92 -0.03 -50.37
CA ASN A 430 -0.15 0.90 -49.53
C ASN A 430 1.31 0.43 -49.24
N GLY A 431 1.97 -0.25 -50.23
CA GLY A 431 3.34 -0.75 -50.05
C GLY A 431 3.45 -2.00 -49.15
N ARG A 432 2.37 -2.71 -48.95
CA ARG A 432 2.31 -3.99 -48.23
C ARG A 432 1.74 -5.07 -49.11
N VAL A 433 2.22 -6.28 -48.96
CA VAL A 433 1.60 -7.46 -49.55
C VAL A 433 0.34 -7.79 -48.77
N VAL A 434 -0.79 -7.91 -49.42
CA VAL A 434 -2.07 -8.21 -48.80
C VAL A 434 -2.65 -9.48 -49.40
N ILE A 435 -2.84 -10.47 -48.53
CA ILE A 435 -3.47 -11.75 -48.85
C ILE A 435 -4.83 -11.79 -48.19
N ARG A 436 -5.89 -12.06 -48.97
CA ARG A 436 -7.25 -12.22 -48.45
C ARG A 436 -7.77 -13.63 -48.78
N ILE A 437 -8.32 -14.26 -47.75
CA ILE A 437 -8.98 -15.57 -47.90
C ILE A 437 -10.40 -15.38 -47.35
N ARG A 438 -11.40 -15.59 -48.21
CA ARG A 438 -12.82 -15.44 -47.94
C ARG A 438 -13.54 -16.76 -48.03
N ASP A 439 -14.30 -17.11 -47.04
CA ASP A 439 -15.30 -18.17 -47.10
C ASP A 439 -16.71 -17.59 -47.29
N HIS A 440 -17.67 -18.46 -47.57
CA HIS A 440 -19.08 -18.11 -47.75
C HIS A 440 -19.97 -18.81 -46.71
N GLY A 441 -19.43 -19.02 -45.51
CA GLY A 441 -20.12 -19.61 -44.38
C GLY A 441 -21.04 -18.62 -43.64
N PRO A 442 -21.47 -18.94 -42.44
CA PRO A 442 -22.34 -18.10 -41.62
C PRO A 442 -21.64 -16.83 -41.07
N GLY A 443 -20.30 -16.74 -41.22
CA GLY A 443 -19.51 -15.68 -40.61
C GLY A 443 -19.31 -15.86 -39.10
N VAL A 444 -18.83 -14.81 -38.43
CA VAL A 444 -18.57 -14.76 -36.99
C VAL A 444 -19.52 -13.77 -36.35
N SER A 445 -20.07 -14.08 -35.16
CA SER A 445 -20.95 -13.14 -34.47
C SER A 445 -20.16 -11.87 -34.06
N GLU A 446 -20.84 -10.71 -34.01
CA GLU A 446 -20.20 -9.44 -33.62
C GLU A 446 -19.58 -9.49 -32.20
N LYS A 447 -20.14 -10.32 -31.33
CA LYS A 447 -19.63 -10.55 -29.97
C LYS A 447 -18.35 -11.39 -29.96
N ASP A 448 -18.22 -12.33 -30.88
CA ASP A 448 -17.09 -13.25 -30.98
C ASP A 448 -15.91 -12.65 -31.76
N LEU A 449 -16.16 -11.74 -32.70
CA LEU A 449 -15.16 -11.13 -33.60
C LEU A 449 -13.93 -10.56 -32.83
N PRO A 450 -14.08 -9.81 -31.71
CA PRO A 450 -12.93 -9.31 -30.99
C PRO A 450 -12.06 -10.41 -30.35
N HIS A 451 -12.66 -11.57 -30.12
CA HIS A 451 -12.05 -12.66 -29.33
C HIS A 451 -11.53 -13.83 -30.21
N VAL A 452 -11.80 -13.88 -31.50
CA VAL A 452 -11.44 -15.02 -32.36
C VAL A 452 -9.92 -15.23 -32.52
N LYS A 453 -9.14 -14.22 -32.22
CA LYS A 453 -7.67 -14.30 -32.16
C LYS A 453 -7.14 -14.65 -30.76
N GLU A 454 -8.01 -14.59 -29.74
CA GLU A 454 -7.61 -14.99 -28.40
C GLU A 454 -7.36 -16.49 -28.35
N MET A 455 -6.35 -16.88 -27.64
CA MET A 455 -5.98 -18.27 -27.49
C MET A 455 -7.12 -19.06 -26.83
N PHE A 456 -7.40 -20.25 -27.40
CA PHE A 456 -8.42 -21.19 -26.90
C PHE A 456 -9.86 -20.68 -27.04
N TYR A 457 -10.04 -19.50 -27.60
CA TYR A 457 -11.39 -19.00 -27.87
C TYR A 457 -12.05 -19.82 -28.97
N LYS A 458 -13.26 -20.26 -28.70
CA LYS A 458 -14.11 -20.94 -29.67
C LYS A 458 -15.42 -20.14 -29.77
N ALA A 459 -15.65 -19.54 -30.91
CA ALA A 459 -16.96 -18.99 -31.20
C ALA A 459 -18.01 -20.11 -31.07
N THR A 460 -19.27 -19.75 -30.87
CA THR A 460 -20.40 -20.67 -30.61
C THR A 460 -20.67 -21.67 -31.76
N SER A 461 -19.66 -22.03 -32.54
CA SER A 461 -19.79 -22.96 -33.68
C SER A 461 -19.69 -24.41 -33.21
N LYS A 462 -20.52 -25.28 -33.80
CA LYS A 462 -20.48 -26.74 -33.57
C LYS A 462 -19.26 -27.43 -34.18
N VAL A 463 -18.34 -26.66 -34.81
CA VAL A 463 -17.18 -27.18 -35.51
C VAL A 463 -16.03 -27.41 -34.52
N ARG A 464 -15.48 -28.64 -34.54
CA ARG A 464 -14.38 -29.05 -33.67
C ARG A 464 -13.05 -28.36 -34.07
N GLY A 465 -12.35 -27.77 -33.12
CA GLY A 465 -11.02 -27.14 -33.29
C GLY A 465 -10.33 -26.90 -31.97
N SER A 466 -9.00 -26.74 -31.96
CA SER A 466 -8.18 -26.46 -30.77
C SER A 466 -8.39 -25.03 -30.22
N GLY A 467 -8.74 -24.07 -31.08
CA GLY A 467 -8.77 -22.64 -30.76
C GLY A 467 -7.39 -22.00 -30.69
N ILE A 468 -6.33 -22.71 -31.12
CA ILE A 468 -4.93 -22.25 -31.12
C ILE A 468 -4.50 -21.71 -32.49
N GLY A 469 -5.04 -22.26 -33.59
CA GLY A 469 -4.54 -22.00 -34.94
C GLY A 469 -4.53 -20.53 -35.34
N LEU A 470 -5.60 -19.75 -35.04
CA LEU A 470 -5.66 -18.32 -35.41
C LEU A 470 -4.77 -17.44 -34.53
N SER A 471 -4.58 -17.77 -33.25
CA SER A 471 -3.67 -17.04 -32.37
C SER A 471 -2.21 -17.26 -32.75
N VAL A 472 -1.83 -18.48 -33.15
CA VAL A 472 -0.51 -18.76 -33.72
C VAL A 472 -0.30 -18.00 -35.03
N CYS A 473 -1.32 -17.94 -35.90
CA CYS A 473 -1.23 -17.14 -37.14
C CYS A 473 -1.01 -15.66 -36.85
N ASP A 474 -1.76 -15.09 -35.89
CA ASP A 474 -1.63 -13.68 -35.49
C ASP A 474 -0.22 -13.36 -34.94
N GLU A 475 0.34 -14.25 -34.10
CA GLU A 475 1.71 -14.12 -33.58
C GLU A 475 2.77 -14.22 -34.68
N ILE A 476 2.66 -15.20 -35.58
CA ILE A 476 3.58 -15.34 -36.70
C ILE A 476 3.56 -14.08 -37.57
N VAL A 477 2.37 -13.62 -37.97
CA VAL A 477 2.21 -12.43 -38.82
C VAL A 477 2.71 -11.18 -38.12
N THR A 478 2.41 -11.01 -36.83
CA THR A 478 2.89 -9.89 -36.01
C THR A 478 4.42 -9.86 -35.92
N ARG A 479 5.06 -10.99 -35.71
CA ARG A 479 6.53 -11.07 -35.68
C ARG A 479 7.20 -10.81 -37.04
N HIS A 480 6.46 -10.99 -38.14
CA HIS A 480 6.89 -10.52 -39.45
C HIS A 480 6.64 -9.01 -39.68
N GLY A 481 6.18 -8.26 -38.67
CA GLY A 481 5.82 -6.84 -38.80
C GLY A 481 4.53 -6.63 -39.58
N GLY A 482 3.71 -7.69 -39.69
CA GLY A 482 2.44 -7.71 -40.37
C GLY A 482 1.24 -7.49 -39.45
N THR A 483 0.02 -7.59 -40.04
CA THR A 483 -1.25 -7.63 -39.32
C THR A 483 -2.12 -8.73 -39.91
N LEU A 484 -2.86 -9.44 -39.04
CA LEU A 484 -3.87 -10.41 -39.40
C LEU A 484 -5.22 -9.89 -38.93
N ASP A 485 -6.11 -9.59 -39.85
CA ASP A 485 -7.44 -9.06 -39.55
C ASP A 485 -8.53 -10.04 -39.98
N ILE A 486 -9.57 -10.17 -39.15
CA ILE A 486 -10.69 -11.09 -39.37
C ILE A 486 -11.97 -10.27 -39.33
N GLY A 487 -12.80 -10.43 -40.34
CA GLY A 487 -14.06 -9.71 -40.42
C GLY A 487 -15.15 -10.49 -41.20
N ASN A 488 -16.37 -10.05 -41.05
CA ASN A 488 -17.49 -10.58 -41.85
C ASN A 488 -17.52 -9.93 -43.22
N ALA A 489 -17.69 -10.75 -44.26
CA ALA A 489 -17.78 -10.28 -45.62
C ALA A 489 -19.21 -9.79 -45.95
N PRO A 490 -19.36 -8.74 -46.80
CA PRO A 490 -20.66 -8.35 -47.32
C PRO A 490 -21.31 -9.53 -48.06
N GLY A 491 -22.53 -9.86 -47.73
CA GLY A 491 -23.27 -11.01 -48.32
C GLY A 491 -23.05 -12.35 -47.61
N GLY A 492 -22.36 -12.35 -46.43
CA GLY A 492 -22.10 -13.52 -45.60
C GLY A 492 -20.71 -14.10 -45.80
N GLY A 493 -20.30 -14.93 -44.81
CA GLY A 493 -18.96 -15.50 -44.72
C GLY A 493 -17.98 -14.66 -43.96
N CYS A 494 -16.81 -15.23 -43.72
CA CYS A 494 -15.69 -14.58 -43.05
C CYS A 494 -14.57 -14.25 -44.05
N VAL A 495 -13.89 -13.15 -43.86
CA VAL A 495 -12.67 -12.80 -44.61
C VAL A 495 -11.53 -12.62 -43.62
N VAL A 496 -10.45 -13.34 -43.89
CA VAL A 496 -9.15 -13.18 -43.19
C VAL A 496 -8.21 -12.41 -44.09
N THR A 497 -7.70 -11.30 -43.58
CA THR A 497 -6.77 -10.42 -44.32
C THR A 497 -5.41 -10.48 -43.61
N ILE A 498 -4.38 -10.90 -44.35
CA ILE A 498 -2.98 -10.93 -43.89
C ILE A 498 -2.25 -9.79 -44.62
N SER A 499 -1.61 -8.91 -43.88
CA SER A 499 -0.84 -7.80 -44.47
C SER A 499 0.62 -7.87 -44.00
N LEU A 500 1.55 -8.03 -44.95
CA LEU A 500 2.98 -8.16 -44.66
C LEU A 500 3.75 -6.94 -45.23
N PRO A 501 4.77 -6.44 -44.55
CA PRO A 501 5.61 -5.35 -45.09
C PRO A 501 6.52 -5.86 -46.20
N MET A 502 6.72 -5.06 -47.26
CA MET A 502 7.64 -5.39 -48.38
C MET A 502 9.11 -5.20 -48.00
N SER A 503 9.39 -4.51 -46.91
CA SER A 503 10.76 -4.35 -46.36
C SER A 503 10.70 -4.51 -44.85
N GLN A 504 11.76 -5.05 -44.24
CA GLN A 504 11.82 -5.09 -42.79
C GLN A 504 11.67 -3.70 -42.19
N PRO A 505 10.75 -3.46 -41.24
CA PRO A 505 10.79 -2.27 -40.43
C PRO A 505 12.12 -2.29 -39.67
N ALA A 506 12.90 -1.20 -39.76
CA ALA A 506 14.13 -1.04 -38.99
C ALA A 506 13.80 -1.38 -37.52
N LEU A 507 14.42 -2.45 -37.01
CA LEU A 507 14.35 -2.82 -35.60
C LEU A 507 14.77 -1.59 -34.78
N ARG A 508 13.83 -1.00 -34.05
CA ARG A 508 14.09 0.03 -33.02
C ARG A 508 14.33 -0.60 -31.67
#